data_0a3ee0c2ba9a6a2f2116acef9d910811
#
_entry.id   0a3ee0c2ba9a6a2f2116acef9d910811
#
_cell.length_a   1.000
_cell.length_b   1.000
_cell.length_c   1.000
_cell.angle_alpha   90.00
_cell.angle_beta   90.00
_cell.angle_gamma   90.00
#
_symmetry.space_group_name_H-M   'P 1'
#
loop_
_entity.id
_entity.type
_entity.pdbx_description
1 polymer ?
#
loop_
_entity_poly.entity_id
_entity_poly.type
_entity_poly.pdbx_seq_one_letter_code
_entity_poly.pdbx_strand_id
1 'polypeptide(L)'
;MSDATDIKLDEKIKIRVEEPKRWKVVFLNDNSTPMEFVKQILIEIFRHSEETSADITLQIHNSGSGVAGVYSYEIAEIKAVESTNLARSNGFPLQIRMEEE
;
A
#
# COMPACT_ATOMS: atom_id res chain seq x y z
N MET A 1 8.60 -28.93 -35.11
CA MET A 1 8.15 -28.60 -33.77
C MET A 1 6.73 -29.09 -33.57
N SER A 2 6.45 -29.62 -32.44
CA SER A 2 5.16 -30.17 -32.15
C SER A 2 4.29 -29.19 -31.36
N ASP A 3 3.13 -28.87 -31.88
CA ASP A 3 2.18 -28.01 -31.16
C ASP A 3 1.73 -28.67 -29.85
N ALA A 4 1.66 -29.98 -29.82
CA ALA A 4 1.31 -30.74 -28.62
C ALA A 4 2.33 -30.55 -27.50
N THR A 5 3.62 -30.44 -27.84
CA THR A 5 4.67 -30.17 -26.87
C THR A 5 4.54 -28.77 -26.27
N ASP A 6 4.23 -27.80 -27.11
CA ASP A 6 4.05 -26.43 -26.66
C ASP A 6 2.83 -26.31 -25.74
N ILE A 7 1.76 -26.98 -26.08
CA ILE A 7 0.54 -26.99 -25.26
C ILE A 7 0.82 -27.60 -23.88
N LYS A 8 1.58 -28.69 -23.84
CA LYS A 8 1.96 -29.33 -22.57
C LYS A 8 2.83 -28.43 -21.70
N LEU A 9 3.74 -27.69 -22.31
CA LEU A 9 4.57 -26.73 -21.59
C LEU A 9 3.72 -25.59 -21.01
N ASP A 10 2.79 -25.09 -21.81
CA ASP A 10 1.89 -24.02 -21.36
C ASP A 10 1.03 -24.47 -20.17
N GLU A 11 0.51 -25.68 -20.22
CA GLU A 11 -0.27 -26.24 -19.11
C GLU A 11 0.57 -26.36 -17.84
N LYS A 12 1.80 -26.84 -17.95
CA LYS A 12 2.70 -26.95 -16.80
C LYS A 12 3.03 -25.59 -16.23
N ILE A 13 3.25 -24.62 -17.08
CA ILE A 13 3.52 -23.24 -16.64
C ILE A 13 2.33 -22.69 -15.90
N LYS A 14 1.11 -22.87 -16.44
CA LYS A 14 -0.11 -22.40 -15.79
C LYS A 14 -0.32 -22.99 -14.41
N ILE A 15 -0.01 -24.27 -14.22
CA ILE A 15 -0.15 -24.93 -12.93
C ILE A 15 0.81 -24.37 -11.91
N ARG A 16 2.00 -23.92 -12.34
CA ARG A 16 3.04 -23.43 -11.46
C ARG A 16 3.01 -21.94 -11.21
N VAL A 17 2.33 -21.19 -12.08
CA VAL A 17 2.25 -19.74 -11.94
C VAL A 17 1.17 -19.41 -10.93
N GLU A 18 1.56 -18.81 -9.82
CA GLU A 18 0.66 -18.27 -8.83
C GLU A 18 0.69 -16.76 -8.96
N GLU A 19 -0.45 -16.14 -8.76
CA GLU A 19 -0.48 -14.69 -8.69
C GLU A 19 0.29 -14.24 -7.45
N PRO A 20 1.19 -13.24 -7.59
CA PRO A 20 1.89 -12.71 -6.44
C PRO A 20 0.88 -12.14 -5.45
N LYS A 21 1.12 -12.37 -4.19
CA LYS A 21 0.30 -11.78 -3.13
C LYS A 21 0.49 -10.27 -3.13
N ARG A 22 -0.58 -9.57 -2.85
CA ARG A 22 -0.57 -8.13 -2.75
C ARG A 22 -0.65 -7.72 -1.30
N TRP A 23 -0.14 -6.54 -1.00
CA TRP A 23 -0.03 -6.04 0.36
C TRP A 23 -0.64 -4.66 0.48
N LYS A 24 -1.43 -4.50 1.50
CA LYS A 24 -2.02 -3.21 1.85
C LYS A 24 -1.07 -2.45 2.75
N VAL A 25 -0.92 -1.16 2.50
CA VAL A 25 -0.26 -0.25 3.42
C VAL A 25 -1.38 0.45 4.20
N VAL A 26 -1.43 0.23 5.50
CA VAL A 26 -2.52 0.70 6.35
C VAL A 26 -2.01 1.77 7.31
N PHE A 27 -2.68 2.91 7.31
CA PHE A 27 -2.41 4.01 8.23
C PHE A 27 -3.36 3.91 9.41
N LEU A 28 -2.82 4.06 10.62
CA LEU A 28 -3.60 4.05 11.84
C LEU A 28 -3.79 5.47 12.35
N ASN A 29 -5.00 5.78 12.78
CA ASN A 29 -5.28 7.08 13.37
C ASN A 29 -4.61 7.22 14.75
N ASP A 30 -4.17 8.42 15.07
CA ASP A 30 -3.69 8.79 16.39
C ASP A 30 -4.06 10.26 16.67
N ASN A 31 -3.83 10.71 17.90
CA ASN A 31 -4.25 12.04 18.32
C ASN A 31 -3.22 13.13 18.07
N SER A 32 -2.03 12.77 17.60
CA SER A 32 -0.90 13.70 17.49
C SER A 32 -0.51 14.02 16.05
N THR A 33 -0.81 13.12 15.11
CA THR A 33 -0.46 13.34 13.71
C THR A 33 -1.53 14.21 13.03
N PRO A 34 -1.17 15.38 12.50
CA PRO A 34 -2.15 16.24 11.83
C PRO A 34 -2.73 15.59 10.58
N MET A 35 -4.02 15.78 10.37
CA MET A 35 -4.71 15.27 9.18
C MET A 35 -4.11 15.83 7.88
N GLU A 36 -3.70 17.09 7.88
CA GLU A 36 -3.04 17.69 6.72
C GLU A 36 -1.72 16.99 6.37
N PHE A 37 -0.98 16.55 7.37
CA PHE A 37 0.24 15.80 7.15
C PHE A 37 -0.05 14.43 6.53
N VAL A 38 -1.06 13.73 7.04
CA VAL A 38 -1.48 12.43 6.49
C VAL A 38 -1.89 12.59 5.03
N LYS A 39 -2.70 13.59 4.73
CA LYS A 39 -3.13 13.89 3.36
C LYS A 39 -1.93 14.15 2.46
N GLN A 40 -0.95 14.89 2.95
CA GLN A 40 0.25 15.23 2.19
C GLN A 40 1.07 13.98 1.84
N ILE A 41 1.22 13.05 2.77
CA ILE A 41 1.89 11.76 2.50
C ILE A 41 1.15 10.99 1.41
N LEU A 42 -0.17 10.95 1.49
CA LEU A 42 -0.98 10.24 0.50
C LEU A 42 -0.81 10.82 -0.91
N ILE A 43 -0.65 12.12 -1.01
CA ILE A 43 -0.39 12.78 -2.29
C ILE A 43 1.03 12.52 -2.77
N GLU A 44 2.03 12.74 -1.93
CA GLU A 44 3.43 12.75 -2.34
C GLU A 44 4.03 11.35 -2.47
N ILE A 45 3.73 10.46 -1.56
CA ILE A 45 4.32 9.12 -1.54
C ILE A 45 3.44 8.11 -2.26
N PHE A 46 2.14 8.17 -2.04
CA PHE A 46 1.19 7.22 -2.63
C PHE A 46 0.59 7.70 -3.93
N ARG A 47 0.87 8.93 -4.33
CA ARG A 47 0.48 9.51 -5.63
C ARG A 47 -1.02 9.57 -5.86
N HIS A 48 -1.78 9.69 -4.79
CA HIS A 48 -3.22 9.91 -4.90
C HIS A 48 -3.51 11.35 -5.29
N SER A 49 -4.67 11.56 -5.90
CA SER A 49 -5.17 12.92 -6.12
C SER A 49 -5.48 13.57 -4.78
N GLU A 50 -5.62 14.89 -4.79
CA GLU A 50 -6.00 15.64 -3.59
C GLU A 50 -7.34 15.14 -3.05
N GLU A 51 -8.31 14.92 -3.93
CA GLU A 51 -9.64 14.43 -3.54
C GLU A 51 -9.58 13.04 -2.89
N THR A 52 -8.91 12.09 -3.54
CA THR A 52 -8.76 10.74 -2.99
C THR A 52 -7.99 10.76 -1.67
N SER A 53 -6.96 11.59 -1.59
CA SER A 53 -6.16 11.72 -0.36
C SER A 53 -7.00 12.28 0.78
N ALA A 54 -7.86 13.25 0.50
CA ALA A 54 -8.79 13.78 1.49
C ALA A 54 -9.78 12.72 1.98
N ASP A 55 -10.31 11.92 1.06
CA ASP A 55 -11.25 10.85 1.39
C ASP A 55 -10.61 9.79 2.28
N ILE A 56 -9.40 9.35 1.93
CA ILE A 56 -8.67 8.37 2.73
C ILE A 56 -8.33 8.93 4.12
N THR A 57 -7.88 10.18 4.17
CA THR A 57 -7.58 10.85 5.44
C THR A 57 -8.80 10.90 6.35
N LEU A 58 -9.95 11.24 5.79
CA LEU A 58 -11.19 11.28 6.55
C LEU A 58 -11.59 9.90 7.04
N GLN A 59 -11.41 8.86 6.22
CA GLN A 59 -11.67 7.48 6.63
C GLN A 59 -10.78 7.07 7.79
N ILE A 60 -9.49 7.40 7.74
CA ILE A 60 -8.55 7.11 8.83
C ILE A 60 -9.03 7.79 10.11
N HIS A 61 -9.41 9.04 10.02
CA HIS A 61 -9.87 9.80 11.18
C HIS A 61 -11.16 9.22 11.79
N ASN A 62 -12.11 8.87 10.94
CA ASN A 62 -13.43 8.43 11.42
C ASN A 62 -13.48 6.95 11.80
N SER A 63 -12.72 6.11 11.10
CA SER A 63 -12.78 4.64 11.30
C SER A 63 -11.61 4.09 12.10
N GLY A 64 -10.60 4.90 12.38
CA GLY A 64 -9.42 4.49 13.11
C GLY A 64 -8.29 3.97 12.24
N SER A 65 -8.56 3.62 10.99
CA SER A 65 -7.54 3.18 10.03
C SER A 65 -8.04 3.35 8.61
N GLY A 66 -7.12 3.33 7.67
CA GLY A 66 -7.46 3.36 6.25
C GLY A 66 -6.32 2.81 5.41
N VAL A 67 -6.66 2.27 4.24
CA VAL A 67 -5.69 1.72 3.31
C VAL A 67 -5.17 2.83 2.42
N ALA A 68 -3.85 3.07 2.50
CA ALA A 68 -3.20 4.08 1.66
C ALA A 68 -2.99 3.58 0.24
N GLY A 69 -2.78 2.29 0.06
CA GLY A 69 -2.61 1.67 -1.25
C GLY A 69 -2.33 0.20 -1.13
N VAL A 70 -2.36 -0.49 -2.28
CA VAL A 70 -2.14 -1.93 -2.37
C VAL A 70 -1.08 -2.19 -3.45
N TYR A 71 -0.04 -2.93 -3.10
CA TYR A 71 1.14 -3.11 -3.95
C TYR A 71 1.72 -4.50 -3.77
N SER A 72 2.75 -4.81 -4.56
CA SER A 72 3.61 -5.96 -4.25
C SER A 72 4.28 -5.71 -2.90
N TYR A 73 4.76 -6.76 -2.26
CA TYR A 73 5.43 -6.65 -0.95
C TYR A 73 6.55 -5.61 -0.97
N GLU A 74 7.42 -5.66 -1.96
CA GLU A 74 8.58 -4.77 -2.03
C GLU A 74 8.19 -3.30 -2.14
N ILE A 75 7.22 -3.00 -2.98
CA ILE A 75 6.76 -1.63 -3.16
C ILE A 75 6.02 -1.14 -1.91
N ALA A 76 5.18 -2.00 -1.32
CA ALA A 76 4.48 -1.67 -0.08
C ALA A 76 5.46 -1.34 1.04
N GLU A 77 6.52 -2.15 1.17
CA GLU A 77 7.56 -1.92 2.18
C GLU A 77 8.27 -0.58 1.97
N ILE A 78 8.66 -0.27 0.75
CA ILE A 78 9.32 1.00 0.44
C ILE A 78 8.42 2.17 0.84
N LYS A 79 7.16 2.13 0.46
CA LYS A 79 6.22 3.22 0.78
C LYS A 79 5.95 3.32 2.28
N ALA A 80 5.84 2.20 2.97
CA ALA A 80 5.65 2.17 4.42
C ALA A 80 6.86 2.76 5.15
N VAL A 81 8.07 2.40 4.72
CA VAL A 81 9.31 2.91 5.32
C VAL A 81 9.46 4.41 5.06
N GLU A 82 9.25 4.84 3.83
CA GLU A 82 9.34 6.26 3.48
C GLU A 82 8.35 7.11 4.29
N SER A 83 7.12 6.62 4.39
CA SER A 83 6.07 7.34 5.12
C SER A 83 6.37 7.40 6.62
N THR A 84 6.85 6.30 7.19
CA THR A 84 7.23 6.26 8.60
C THR A 84 8.39 7.19 8.89
N ASN A 85 9.42 7.17 8.05
CA ASN A 85 10.58 8.04 8.22
C ASN A 85 10.19 9.52 8.13
N LEU A 86 9.33 9.85 7.18
CA LEU A 86 8.86 11.23 7.03
C LEU A 86 8.07 11.68 8.27
N ALA A 87 7.18 10.82 8.77
CA ALA A 87 6.42 11.12 9.97
C ALA A 87 7.33 11.35 11.17
N ARG A 88 8.30 10.46 11.39
CA ARG A 88 9.24 10.58 12.50
C ARG A 88 10.12 11.80 12.38
N SER A 89 10.56 12.17 11.16
CA SER A 89 11.34 13.39 10.93
C SER A 89 10.58 14.65 11.34
N ASN A 90 9.26 14.61 11.27
CA ASN A 90 8.40 15.72 11.67
C ASN A 90 7.90 15.60 13.10
N GLY A 91 8.35 14.59 13.84
CA GLY A 91 7.96 14.38 15.23
C GLY A 91 6.58 13.79 15.42
N PHE A 92 6.02 13.18 14.39
CA PHE A 92 4.67 12.59 14.46
C PHE A 92 4.74 11.08 14.69
N PRO A 93 3.86 10.52 15.56
CA PRO A 93 3.88 9.10 15.90
C PRO A 93 3.03 8.24 14.95
N LEU A 94 2.71 8.71 13.76
CA LEU A 94 1.89 7.98 12.79
C LEU A 94 2.36 6.54 12.65
N GLN A 95 1.44 5.59 12.82
CA GLN A 95 1.72 4.17 12.69
C GLN A 95 1.24 3.66 11.34
N ILE A 96 2.11 2.92 10.69
CA ILE A 96 1.86 2.39 9.36
C ILE A 96 2.15 0.90 9.39
N ARG A 97 1.20 0.10 8.93
CA ARG A 97 1.35 -1.36 8.90
C ARG A 97 1.21 -1.88 7.48
N MET A 98 1.79 -3.04 7.24
CA MET A 98 1.58 -3.79 6.02
C MET A 98 0.72 -5.00 6.37
N GLU A 99 -0.31 -5.23 5.58
CA GLU A 99 -1.21 -6.37 5.74
C GLU A 99 -1.38 -7.05 4.40
N GLU A 100 -1.34 -8.38 4.41
CA GLU A 100 -1.60 -9.13 3.20
C GLU A 100 -3.06 -8.94 2.77
N GLU A 101 -3.26 -8.69 1.49
CA GLU A 101 -4.59 -8.46 0.96
C GLU A 101 -5.48 -9.70 1.03
#